data_47afb186964cf32ccc2b909e7722ab97
#
_entry.id   47afb186964cf32ccc2b909e7722ab97
#
_cell.length_a   1.000
_cell.length_b   1.000
_cell.length_c   1.000
_cell.angle_alpha   90.00
_cell.angle_beta   90.00
_cell.angle_gamma   90.00
#
_symmetry.space_group_name_H-M   'P 1'
#
loop_
_entity.id
_entity.type
_entity.pdbx_description
1 polymer ?
#
loop_
_entity_poly.entity_id
_entity_poly.type
_entity_poly.pdbx_seq_one_letter_code
_entity_poly.pdbx_strand_id
1 'polypeptide(L)'
;MSSFCRDCLTDATPGEARCSACGSPRLVCHQELETLFVAHIDCDAFYATVEKRDDPSLAAEPVIVGGGKRGVVAAACYVARIYGVRSAMPMFQALRLCPHAKVIRPNMEKYAKVGREARQMMLALTPAVEPLSIDEAFLDLSGTAPLHGMSPAKALARFAAEVEDKLRITVSIGLSCNKFLAKVASDLDKPRGFAVLSAKDAPAFLAPKPVNFIFGVGAVTAARYARDGFHRIADLQQAGEIELMRRYGDEGWRLSRLSRGIDERKVDAARETKSVSAETTFESDIADFRTLERILWSLTEEVSARLKQKELAGATVTLKLKTADFKIRTRARSLETLTQLAGRIFAAARALLEHETDGTRFRLLGVGVSAIDSAAAADPADLDGRAALAEHAVDDLRARFGEAVLVRGLGFEK
;
A
#
# COMPACT_ATOMS: atom_id res chain seq x y z
N MET A 1 7.97 -29.01 -19.47
CA MET A 1 6.99 -28.35 -18.63
C MET A 1 7.06 -29.00 -17.27
N SER A 2 7.29 -28.24 -16.21
CA SER A 2 7.18 -28.69 -14.83
C SER A 2 5.77 -28.43 -14.33
N SER A 3 5.23 -29.33 -13.54
CA SER A 3 3.88 -29.19 -12.93
C SER A 3 3.89 -29.78 -11.53
N PHE A 4 3.15 -29.19 -10.61
CA PHE A 4 2.97 -29.72 -9.24
C PHE A 4 1.63 -29.31 -8.66
N CYS A 5 1.20 -30.05 -7.63
CA CYS A 5 0.00 -29.73 -6.86
C CYS A 5 0.31 -28.72 -5.77
N ARG A 6 -0.47 -27.62 -5.70
CA ARG A 6 -0.31 -26.57 -4.68
C ARG A 6 -0.66 -27.03 -3.27
N ASP A 7 -1.45 -28.11 -3.12
CA ASP A 7 -1.92 -28.57 -1.82
C ASP A 7 -1.00 -29.60 -1.17
N CYS A 8 -0.47 -30.55 -1.94
CA CYS A 8 0.40 -31.60 -1.40
C CYS A 8 1.84 -31.51 -1.91
N LEU A 9 2.16 -30.56 -2.80
CA LEU A 9 3.48 -30.30 -3.41
C LEU A 9 4.03 -31.47 -4.24
N THR A 10 3.25 -32.54 -4.45
CA THR A 10 3.64 -33.65 -5.31
C THR A 10 3.72 -33.19 -6.76
N ASP A 11 4.76 -33.63 -7.46
CA ASP A 11 4.89 -33.39 -8.88
C ASP A 11 3.73 -34.02 -9.64
N ALA A 12 3.25 -33.32 -10.64
CA ALA A 12 2.13 -33.73 -11.47
C ALA A 12 2.53 -33.82 -12.93
N THR A 13 1.84 -34.66 -13.70
CA THR A 13 2.03 -34.73 -15.13
C THR A 13 1.39 -33.51 -15.81
N PRO A 14 2.09 -32.81 -16.70
CA PRO A 14 1.48 -31.70 -17.44
C PRO A 14 0.22 -32.16 -18.20
N GLY A 15 -0.89 -31.43 -17.99
CA GLY A 15 -2.18 -31.76 -18.62
C GLY A 15 -3.14 -32.55 -17.74
N GLU A 16 -2.71 -33.04 -16.57
CA GLU A 16 -3.62 -33.60 -15.56
C GLU A 16 -4.62 -32.54 -15.08
N ALA A 17 -5.89 -32.89 -14.93
CA ALA A 17 -6.94 -32.02 -14.40
C ALA A 17 -6.94 -32.00 -12.86
N ARG A 18 -6.43 -33.05 -12.22
CA ARG A 18 -6.38 -33.22 -10.76
C ARG A 18 -5.10 -33.94 -10.35
N CYS A 19 -4.63 -33.62 -9.16
CA CYS A 19 -3.48 -34.28 -8.56
C CYS A 19 -3.76 -35.76 -8.32
N SER A 20 -2.90 -36.64 -8.82
CA SER A 20 -3.00 -38.10 -8.62
C SER A 20 -2.84 -38.53 -7.16
N ALA A 21 -2.12 -37.75 -6.34
CA ALA A 21 -1.86 -38.05 -4.93
C ALA A 21 -2.98 -37.59 -3.98
N CYS A 22 -3.60 -36.42 -4.19
CA CYS A 22 -4.58 -35.85 -3.25
C CYS A 22 -5.91 -35.44 -3.90
N GLY A 23 -6.10 -35.64 -5.21
CA GLY A 23 -7.33 -35.31 -5.94
C GLY A 23 -7.56 -33.78 -6.16
N SER A 24 -6.69 -32.92 -5.68
CA SER A 24 -6.86 -31.47 -5.81
C SER A 24 -6.82 -31.01 -7.26
N PRO A 25 -7.70 -30.06 -7.68
CA PRO A 25 -7.62 -29.44 -9.00
C PRO A 25 -6.59 -28.29 -9.05
N ARG A 26 -5.95 -27.93 -7.94
CA ARG A 26 -5.05 -26.79 -7.84
C ARG A 26 -3.63 -27.15 -8.31
N LEU A 27 -3.50 -27.40 -9.61
CA LEU A 27 -2.22 -27.70 -10.24
C LEU A 27 -1.62 -26.42 -10.83
N VAL A 28 -0.30 -26.27 -10.71
CA VAL A 28 0.48 -25.22 -11.39
C VAL A 28 1.35 -25.90 -12.42
N CYS A 29 1.28 -25.42 -13.65
CA CYS A 29 2.06 -25.94 -14.76
C CYS A 29 2.70 -24.78 -15.54
N HIS A 30 4.03 -24.76 -15.67
CA HIS A 30 4.75 -23.78 -16.49
C HIS A 30 6.13 -24.30 -16.91
N GLN A 31 6.65 -23.81 -18.02
CA GLN A 31 7.99 -24.25 -18.52
C GLN A 31 9.13 -23.79 -17.59
N GLU A 32 8.98 -22.63 -16.97
CA GLU A 32 10.03 -21.96 -16.18
C GLU A 32 9.80 -22.02 -14.67
N LEU A 33 8.95 -22.96 -14.16
CA LEU A 33 8.64 -23.05 -12.73
C LEU A 33 9.87 -23.21 -11.82
N GLU A 34 10.90 -23.88 -12.32
CA GLU A 34 12.13 -24.15 -11.56
C GLU A 34 13.14 -22.99 -11.59
N THR A 35 12.96 -22.05 -12.52
CA THR A 35 13.94 -20.97 -12.77
C THR A 35 13.45 -19.58 -12.37
N LEU A 36 12.13 -19.41 -12.20
CA LEU A 36 11.55 -18.15 -11.76
C LEU A 36 11.69 -17.99 -10.24
N PHE A 37 12.02 -16.78 -9.79
CA PHE A 37 12.36 -16.54 -8.39
C PHE A 37 11.85 -15.20 -7.83
N VAL A 38 11.31 -14.30 -8.66
CA VAL A 38 10.69 -13.07 -8.17
C VAL A 38 9.20 -13.31 -7.94
N ALA A 39 8.75 -13.13 -6.71
CA ALA A 39 7.35 -13.26 -6.36
C ALA A 39 6.73 -11.94 -5.92
N HIS A 40 5.43 -11.78 -6.17
CA HIS A 40 4.58 -10.81 -5.52
C HIS A 40 3.50 -11.56 -4.75
N ILE A 41 3.34 -11.22 -3.47
CA ILE A 41 2.35 -11.80 -2.56
C ILE A 41 1.41 -10.69 -2.13
N ASP A 42 0.10 -10.97 -2.19
CA ASP A 42 -0.97 -10.03 -1.84
C ASP A 42 -2.05 -10.76 -1.04
N CYS A 43 -2.39 -10.25 0.14
CA CYS A 43 -3.42 -10.83 0.99
C CYS A 43 -4.82 -10.50 0.42
N ASP A 44 -5.62 -11.54 0.18
CA ASP A 44 -6.91 -11.42 -0.49
C ASP A 44 -7.92 -10.62 0.32
N ALA A 45 -8.36 -9.46 -0.22
CA ALA A 45 -9.34 -8.57 0.40
C ALA A 45 -9.04 -8.32 1.89
N PHE A 46 -7.79 -8.03 2.21
CA PHE A 46 -7.12 -8.18 3.49
C PHE A 46 -7.98 -7.78 4.70
N TYR A 47 -8.37 -6.50 4.82
CA TYR A 47 -9.15 -6.06 5.99
C TYR A 47 -10.47 -6.81 6.13
N ALA A 48 -11.18 -7.01 5.03
CA ALA A 48 -12.47 -7.70 5.05
C ALA A 48 -12.31 -9.19 5.37
N THR A 49 -11.21 -9.83 4.96
CA THR A 49 -10.89 -11.22 5.29
C THR A 49 -10.55 -11.37 6.77
N VAL A 50 -9.79 -10.43 7.35
CA VAL A 50 -9.50 -10.41 8.80
C VAL A 50 -10.79 -10.25 9.62
N GLU A 51 -11.72 -9.38 9.20
CA GLU A 51 -13.00 -9.24 9.90
C GLU A 51 -13.86 -10.51 9.81
N LYS A 52 -13.93 -11.14 8.64
CA LYS A 52 -14.63 -12.42 8.47
C LYS A 52 -14.01 -13.59 9.24
N ARG A 53 -12.68 -13.58 9.40
CA ARG A 53 -11.94 -14.53 10.22
C ARG A 53 -12.35 -14.46 11.69
N ASP A 54 -12.42 -13.22 12.19
CA ASP A 54 -12.67 -12.94 13.61
C ASP A 54 -14.16 -13.09 13.97
N ASP A 55 -15.05 -12.89 13.00
CA ASP A 55 -16.50 -13.11 13.15
C ASP A 55 -17.02 -14.07 12.06
N PRO A 56 -17.15 -15.38 12.38
CA PRO A 56 -17.65 -16.38 11.44
C PRO A 56 -19.07 -16.13 10.92
N SER A 57 -19.89 -15.33 11.62
CA SER A 57 -21.25 -14.97 11.15
C SER A 57 -21.20 -14.16 9.85
N LEU A 58 -20.08 -13.52 9.55
CA LEU A 58 -19.85 -12.72 8.35
C LEU A 58 -19.40 -13.58 7.14
N ALA A 59 -19.18 -14.89 7.30
CA ALA A 59 -18.57 -15.73 6.26
C ALA A 59 -19.28 -15.63 4.91
N ALA A 60 -20.60 -15.66 4.86
CA ALA A 60 -21.41 -15.55 3.65
C ALA A 60 -21.86 -14.12 3.33
N GLU A 61 -21.67 -13.16 4.25
CA GLU A 61 -22.16 -11.80 4.11
C GLU A 61 -21.28 -10.94 3.19
N PRO A 62 -21.84 -9.99 2.44
CA PRO A 62 -21.05 -8.95 1.79
C PRO A 62 -20.52 -7.97 2.84
N VAL A 63 -19.20 -7.97 3.06
CA VAL A 63 -18.51 -7.15 4.04
C VAL A 63 -17.75 -6.02 3.33
N ILE A 64 -17.94 -4.80 3.82
CA ILE A 64 -17.21 -3.60 3.42
C ILE A 64 -16.51 -3.03 4.65
N VAL A 65 -15.20 -2.94 4.61
CA VAL A 65 -14.43 -2.19 5.62
C VAL A 65 -14.29 -0.75 5.14
N GLY A 66 -14.77 0.18 5.94
CA GLY A 66 -14.84 1.59 5.59
C GLY A 66 -15.78 2.34 6.54
N GLY A 67 -16.27 3.48 6.13
CA GLY A 67 -17.25 4.22 6.93
C GLY A 67 -17.05 5.73 6.88
N GLY A 68 -17.88 6.43 7.67
CA GLY A 68 -17.91 7.89 7.69
C GLY A 68 -18.72 8.49 6.54
N LYS A 69 -19.25 9.71 6.77
CA LYS A 69 -20.11 10.42 5.81
C LYS A 69 -19.43 10.72 4.47
N ARG A 70 -18.12 11.02 4.51
CA ARG A 70 -17.26 11.27 3.34
C ARG A 70 -16.19 10.22 3.16
N GLY A 71 -16.34 9.06 3.79
CA GLY A 71 -15.38 7.97 3.73
C GLY A 71 -15.45 7.19 2.42
N VAL A 72 -14.43 6.37 2.23
CA VAL A 72 -14.30 5.46 1.10
C VAL A 72 -14.24 4.01 1.59
N VAL A 73 -14.45 3.09 0.67
CA VAL A 73 -14.20 1.67 0.88
C VAL A 73 -12.69 1.46 1.04
N ALA A 74 -12.25 1.07 2.23
CA ALA A 74 -10.87 0.66 2.47
C ALA A 74 -10.61 -0.74 1.90
N ALA A 75 -11.52 -1.69 2.16
CA ALA A 75 -11.52 -3.02 1.56
C ALA A 75 -12.95 -3.55 1.38
N ALA A 76 -13.16 -4.35 0.34
CA ALA A 76 -14.42 -5.06 0.09
C ALA A 76 -14.14 -6.55 -0.10
N CYS A 77 -14.86 -7.41 0.61
CA CYS A 77 -14.75 -8.86 0.43
C CYS A 77 -15.24 -9.27 -0.97
N TYR A 78 -14.88 -10.48 -1.41
CA TYR A 78 -15.25 -10.94 -2.75
C TYR A 78 -16.76 -11.02 -2.97
N VAL A 79 -17.54 -11.33 -1.94
CA VAL A 79 -19.01 -11.28 -2.03
C VAL A 79 -19.50 -9.86 -2.33
N ALA A 80 -18.98 -8.83 -1.64
CA ALA A 80 -19.33 -7.44 -1.95
C ALA A 80 -18.85 -6.99 -3.34
N ARG A 81 -17.71 -7.52 -3.81
CA ARG A 81 -17.18 -7.24 -5.17
C ARG A 81 -18.07 -7.76 -6.30
N ILE A 82 -18.85 -8.82 -6.07
CA ILE A 82 -19.85 -9.34 -7.03
C ILE A 82 -20.90 -8.26 -7.35
N TYR A 83 -21.28 -7.45 -6.37
CA TYR A 83 -22.20 -6.32 -6.54
C TYR A 83 -21.55 -5.07 -7.15
N GLY A 84 -20.27 -5.15 -7.54
CA GLY A 84 -19.55 -4.04 -8.15
C GLY A 84 -18.83 -3.11 -7.15
N VAL A 85 -18.84 -3.42 -5.86
CA VAL A 85 -18.09 -2.62 -4.85
C VAL A 85 -16.58 -2.79 -5.07
N ARG A 86 -15.83 -1.67 -4.99
CA ARG A 86 -14.37 -1.66 -5.18
C ARG A 86 -13.72 -0.76 -4.11
N SER A 87 -12.46 -1.04 -3.79
CA SER A 87 -11.64 -0.17 -2.94
C SER A 87 -11.54 1.24 -3.52
N ALA A 88 -11.39 2.24 -2.65
CA ALA A 88 -11.41 3.67 -2.94
C ALA A 88 -12.76 4.23 -3.43
N MET A 89 -13.78 3.40 -3.64
CA MET A 89 -15.14 3.87 -3.98
C MET A 89 -15.74 4.65 -2.80
N PRO A 90 -16.43 5.79 -3.03
CA PRO A 90 -17.17 6.49 -1.98
C PRO A 90 -18.20 5.57 -1.32
N MET A 91 -18.31 5.62 0.01
CA MET A 91 -19.21 4.74 0.77
C MET A 91 -20.66 4.82 0.31
N PHE A 92 -21.17 6.02 -0.04
CA PHE A 92 -22.55 6.19 -0.52
C PHE A 92 -22.79 5.46 -1.86
N GLN A 93 -21.78 5.37 -2.73
CA GLN A 93 -21.88 4.59 -3.98
C GLN A 93 -21.83 3.09 -3.70
N ALA A 94 -20.92 2.66 -2.80
CA ALA A 94 -20.81 1.26 -2.41
C ALA A 94 -22.12 0.74 -1.80
N LEU A 95 -22.76 1.52 -0.90
CA LEU A 95 -24.04 1.17 -0.29
C LEU A 95 -25.23 1.23 -1.27
N ARG A 96 -25.13 2.04 -2.32
CA ARG A 96 -26.13 2.00 -3.42
C ARG A 96 -26.02 0.71 -4.24
N LEU A 97 -24.80 0.20 -4.47
CA LEU A 97 -24.56 -1.04 -5.20
C LEU A 97 -24.86 -2.30 -4.34
N CYS A 98 -24.60 -2.24 -3.04
CA CYS A 98 -24.81 -3.34 -2.11
C CYS A 98 -25.46 -2.83 -0.81
N PRO A 99 -26.80 -2.55 -0.79
CA PRO A 99 -27.47 -1.93 0.34
C PRO A 99 -27.47 -2.78 1.62
N HIS A 100 -27.37 -4.09 1.47
CA HIS A 100 -27.36 -5.06 2.57
C HIS A 100 -25.95 -5.40 3.08
N ALA A 101 -24.91 -4.73 2.58
CA ALA A 101 -23.54 -4.97 3.03
C ALA A 101 -23.35 -4.63 4.51
N LYS A 102 -22.61 -5.50 5.20
CA LYS A 102 -22.14 -5.23 6.56
C LYS A 102 -20.97 -4.26 6.50
N VAL A 103 -21.14 -3.06 7.02
CA VAL A 103 -20.11 -2.02 7.05
C VAL A 103 -19.40 -2.07 8.40
N ILE A 104 -18.08 -2.26 8.35
CA ILE A 104 -17.21 -2.35 9.53
C ILE A 104 -16.24 -1.18 9.49
N ARG A 105 -16.09 -0.46 10.62
CA ARG A 105 -15.06 0.59 10.74
C ARG A 105 -13.67 -0.03 10.75
N PRO A 106 -12.68 0.55 10.04
CA PRO A 106 -11.32 0.03 10.02
C PRO A 106 -10.70 -0.04 11.43
N ASN A 107 -10.11 -1.18 11.76
CA ASN A 107 -9.26 -1.37 12.94
C ASN A 107 -7.81 -1.55 12.47
N MET A 108 -7.08 -0.43 12.31
CA MET A 108 -5.74 -0.43 11.74
C MET A 108 -4.71 -1.15 12.61
N GLU A 109 -4.87 -1.15 13.93
CA GLU A 109 -3.99 -1.87 14.86
C GLU A 109 -4.09 -3.38 14.63
N LYS A 110 -5.30 -3.92 14.55
CA LYS A 110 -5.59 -5.32 14.24
C LYS A 110 -4.98 -5.73 12.89
N TYR A 111 -5.21 -4.93 11.85
CA TYR A 111 -4.68 -5.24 10.51
C TYR A 111 -3.16 -5.14 10.47
N ALA A 112 -2.57 -4.14 11.10
CA ALA A 112 -1.12 -4.01 11.19
C ALA A 112 -0.48 -5.19 11.93
N LYS A 113 -1.13 -5.74 12.97
CA LYS A 113 -0.67 -6.95 13.66
C LYS A 113 -0.62 -8.14 12.71
N VAL A 114 -1.72 -8.45 12.02
CA VAL A 114 -1.81 -9.58 11.08
C VAL A 114 -0.83 -9.38 9.91
N GLY A 115 -0.68 -8.16 9.39
CA GLY A 115 0.28 -7.86 8.33
C GLY A 115 1.74 -8.07 8.78
N ARG A 116 2.08 -7.75 10.04
CA ARG A 116 3.41 -8.06 10.59
C ARG A 116 3.65 -9.56 10.69
N GLU A 117 2.66 -10.33 11.15
CA GLU A 117 2.75 -11.79 11.23
C GLU A 117 2.95 -12.41 9.84
N ALA A 118 2.18 -11.99 8.83
CA ALA A 118 2.35 -12.42 7.44
C ALA A 118 3.75 -12.07 6.91
N ARG A 119 4.26 -10.86 7.22
CA ARG A 119 5.62 -10.44 6.83
C ARG A 119 6.70 -11.27 7.50
N GLN A 120 6.56 -11.65 8.76
CA GLN A 120 7.51 -12.55 9.41
C GLN A 120 7.57 -13.91 8.72
N MET A 121 6.43 -14.43 8.27
CA MET A 121 6.39 -15.67 7.47
C MET A 121 7.07 -15.49 6.10
N MET A 122 6.92 -14.31 5.45
CA MET A 122 7.65 -14.00 4.20
C MET A 122 9.17 -13.94 4.43
N LEU A 123 9.62 -13.32 5.52
CA LEU A 123 11.03 -13.26 5.89
C LEU A 123 11.66 -14.63 6.20
N ALA A 124 10.84 -15.61 6.59
CA ALA A 124 11.30 -17.00 6.72
C ALA A 124 11.56 -17.68 5.36
N LEU A 125 11.02 -17.17 4.26
CA LEU A 125 11.32 -17.66 2.91
C LEU A 125 12.62 -17.07 2.36
N THR A 126 12.85 -15.78 2.57
CA THR A 126 13.99 -15.03 2.08
C THR A 126 14.16 -13.72 2.86
N PRO A 127 15.39 -13.24 3.10
CA PRO A 127 15.60 -11.91 3.64
C PRO A 127 15.26 -10.77 2.66
N ALA A 128 15.21 -11.07 1.36
CA ALA A 128 14.92 -10.11 0.31
C ALA A 128 13.41 -9.91 0.15
N VAL A 129 12.79 -9.23 1.11
CA VAL A 129 11.36 -8.87 1.14
C VAL A 129 11.21 -7.36 1.05
N GLU A 130 10.59 -6.86 -0.03
CA GLU A 130 10.25 -5.43 -0.22
C GLU A 130 8.75 -5.22 0.01
N PRO A 131 8.35 -4.65 1.15
CA PRO A 131 6.95 -4.35 1.40
C PRO A 131 6.46 -3.17 0.56
N LEU A 132 5.30 -3.32 -0.06
CA LEU A 132 4.59 -2.25 -0.76
C LEU A 132 3.52 -1.60 0.13
N SER A 133 2.83 -2.44 0.91
CA SER A 133 1.79 -2.04 1.86
C SER A 133 1.86 -2.95 3.11
N ILE A 134 0.81 -2.95 3.93
CA ILE A 134 0.72 -3.84 5.09
C ILE A 134 0.32 -5.27 4.70
N ASP A 135 -0.18 -5.47 3.48
CA ASP A 135 -0.76 -6.71 2.97
C ASP A 135 -0.09 -7.24 1.70
N GLU A 136 0.85 -6.50 1.10
CA GLU A 136 1.55 -6.94 -0.10
C GLU A 136 3.06 -6.69 -0.06
N ALA A 137 3.82 -7.59 -0.68
CA ALA A 137 5.27 -7.48 -0.79
C ALA A 137 5.80 -8.17 -2.05
N PHE A 138 6.95 -7.68 -2.53
CA PHE A 138 7.82 -8.44 -3.42
C PHE A 138 8.83 -9.26 -2.64
N LEU A 139 9.15 -10.45 -3.17
CA LEU A 139 10.17 -11.35 -2.65
C LEU A 139 11.13 -11.73 -3.77
N ASP A 140 12.42 -11.81 -3.45
CA ASP A 140 13.41 -12.45 -4.29
C ASP A 140 13.84 -13.77 -3.62
N LEU A 141 13.50 -14.88 -4.26
CA LEU A 141 13.82 -16.23 -3.79
C LEU A 141 15.05 -16.83 -4.52
N SER A 142 15.83 -16.01 -5.21
CA SER A 142 17.04 -16.49 -5.86
C SER A 142 17.99 -17.12 -4.84
N GLY A 143 18.54 -18.30 -5.15
CA GLY A 143 19.44 -19.02 -4.26
C GLY A 143 18.81 -19.67 -3.04
N THR A 144 17.48 -19.58 -2.82
CA THR A 144 16.83 -20.15 -1.62
C THR A 144 16.46 -21.64 -1.75
N ALA A 145 16.50 -22.22 -2.94
CA ALA A 145 16.12 -23.60 -3.17
C ALA A 145 16.86 -24.62 -2.28
N PRO A 146 18.20 -24.51 -2.07
CA PRO A 146 18.90 -25.42 -1.14
C PRO A 146 18.43 -25.29 0.31
N LEU A 147 18.08 -24.08 0.75
CA LEU A 147 17.60 -23.81 2.11
C LEU A 147 16.25 -24.49 2.36
N HIS A 148 15.36 -24.47 1.38
CA HIS A 148 14.00 -25.01 1.51
C HIS A 148 13.87 -26.48 1.06
N GLY A 149 14.91 -27.03 0.40
CA GLY A 149 14.86 -28.37 -0.20
C GLY A 149 13.85 -28.49 -1.35
N MET A 150 13.44 -27.38 -1.96
CA MET A 150 12.45 -27.32 -3.04
C MET A 150 12.59 -26.06 -3.88
N SER A 151 11.94 -26.05 -5.05
CA SER A 151 11.92 -24.85 -5.92
C SER A 151 11.18 -23.66 -5.28
N PRO A 152 11.47 -22.42 -5.70
CA PRO A 152 10.75 -21.23 -5.28
C PRO A 152 9.24 -21.35 -5.42
N ALA A 153 8.76 -21.95 -6.52
CA ALA A 153 7.34 -22.17 -6.76
C ALA A 153 6.69 -23.06 -5.70
N LYS A 154 7.32 -24.18 -5.33
CA LYS A 154 6.82 -25.08 -4.27
C LYS A 154 6.92 -24.42 -2.90
N ALA A 155 8.00 -23.69 -2.59
CA ALA A 155 8.14 -22.95 -1.34
C ALA A 155 7.04 -21.90 -1.17
N LEU A 156 6.68 -21.18 -2.23
CA LEU A 156 5.57 -20.22 -2.24
C LEU A 156 4.21 -20.89 -2.06
N ALA A 157 3.97 -22.05 -2.67
CA ALA A 157 2.72 -22.79 -2.49
C ALA A 157 2.58 -23.28 -1.04
N ARG A 158 3.66 -23.81 -0.44
CA ARG A 158 3.72 -24.16 0.98
C ARG A 158 3.43 -22.97 1.87
N PHE A 159 4.07 -21.83 1.59
CA PHE A 159 3.81 -20.58 2.30
C PHE A 159 2.33 -20.18 2.26
N ALA A 160 1.67 -20.24 1.10
CA ALA A 160 0.25 -19.91 0.99
C ALA A 160 -0.63 -20.80 1.87
N ALA A 161 -0.34 -22.11 1.91
CA ALA A 161 -1.03 -23.05 2.78
C ALA A 161 -0.78 -22.76 4.28
N GLU A 162 0.46 -22.42 4.65
CA GLU A 162 0.81 -22.05 6.02
C GLU A 162 0.14 -20.75 6.48
N VAL A 163 0.04 -19.73 5.61
CA VAL A 163 -0.70 -18.49 5.92
C VAL A 163 -2.17 -18.79 6.17
N GLU A 164 -2.76 -19.62 5.33
CA GLU A 164 -4.17 -20.02 5.50
C GLU A 164 -4.40 -20.79 6.80
N ASP A 165 -3.51 -21.71 7.15
CA ASP A 165 -3.61 -22.50 8.38
C ASP A 165 -3.38 -21.65 9.64
N LYS A 166 -2.29 -20.88 9.69
CA LYS A 166 -1.84 -20.15 10.88
C LYS A 166 -2.57 -18.81 11.07
N LEU A 167 -2.80 -18.05 10.00
CA LEU A 167 -3.40 -16.72 10.07
C LEU A 167 -4.88 -16.70 9.68
N ARG A 168 -5.40 -17.80 9.12
CA ARG A 168 -6.79 -17.93 8.64
C ARG A 168 -7.20 -16.84 7.66
N ILE A 169 -6.24 -16.39 6.84
CA ILE A 169 -6.44 -15.50 5.69
C ILE A 169 -5.87 -16.18 4.45
N THR A 170 -6.24 -15.70 3.27
CA THR A 170 -5.70 -16.22 2.02
C THR A 170 -4.81 -15.21 1.33
N VAL A 171 -3.89 -15.70 0.53
CA VAL A 171 -2.99 -14.89 -0.30
C VAL A 171 -3.08 -15.32 -1.75
N SER A 172 -2.86 -14.36 -2.64
CA SER A 172 -2.64 -14.59 -4.06
C SER A 172 -1.21 -14.29 -4.42
N ILE A 173 -0.58 -15.17 -5.19
CA ILE A 173 0.83 -15.16 -5.52
C ILE A 173 1.02 -15.06 -7.02
N GLY A 174 1.89 -14.14 -7.44
CA GLY A 174 2.41 -14.09 -8.79
C GLY A 174 3.90 -14.41 -8.78
N LEU A 175 4.32 -15.39 -9.58
CA LEU A 175 5.71 -15.78 -9.76
C LEU A 175 6.20 -15.38 -11.15
N SER A 176 7.36 -14.73 -11.22
CA SER A 176 7.92 -14.26 -12.49
C SER A 176 9.45 -14.06 -12.41
N CYS A 177 10.00 -13.50 -13.48
CA CYS A 177 11.42 -13.11 -13.55
C CYS A 177 11.70 -11.69 -13.06
N ASN A 178 10.67 -10.86 -12.86
CA ASN A 178 10.80 -9.47 -12.39
C ASN A 178 9.56 -8.98 -11.62
N LYS A 179 9.70 -7.83 -10.95
CA LYS A 179 8.67 -7.25 -10.08
C LYS A 179 7.37 -6.92 -10.82
N PHE A 180 7.47 -6.30 -12.00
CA PHE A 180 6.28 -5.89 -12.76
C PHE A 180 5.43 -7.10 -13.13
N LEU A 181 6.01 -8.12 -13.72
CA LEU A 181 5.29 -9.31 -14.13
C LEU A 181 4.79 -10.14 -12.94
N ALA A 182 5.55 -10.22 -11.84
CA ALA A 182 5.12 -10.87 -10.63
C ALA A 182 3.86 -10.20 -10.04
N LYS A 183 3.82 -8.84 -10.02
CA LYS A 183 2.62 -8.12 -9.57
C LYS A 183 1.44 -8.31 -10.50
N VAL A 184 1.65 -8.29 -11.80
CA VAL A 184 0.61 -8.61 -12.78
C VAL A 184 0.06 -10.02 -12.57
N ALA A 185 0.94 -11.00 -12.41
CA ALA A 185 0.56 -12.40 -12.23
C ALA A 185 -0.29 -12.59 -10.95
N SER A 186 0.05 -11.93 -9.84
CA SER A 186 -0.68 -12.08 -8.58
C SER A 186 -2.16 -11.65 -8.64
N ASP A 187 -2.55 -10.84 -9.63
CA ASP A 187 -3.92 -10.39 -9.81
C ASP A 187 -4.77 -11.28 -10.74
N LEU A 188 -4.15 -12.25 -11.46
CA LEU A 188 -4.83 -13.01 -12.52
C LEU A 188 -5.88 -13.99 -11.99
N ASP A 189 -5.58 -14.69 -10.88
CA ASP A 189 -6.39 -15.79 -10.35
C ASP A 189 -6.97 -15.51 -8.96
N LYS A 190 -7.07 -14.25 -8.55
CA LYS A 190 -7.63 -13.86 -7.25
C LYS A 190 -9.08 -14.34 -7.07
N PRO A 191 -9.48 -14.81 -5.90
CA PRO A 191 -8.70 -15.06 -4.67
C PRO A 191 -7.98 -16.41 -4.64
N ARG A 192 -7.04 -16.58 -3.68
CA ARG A 192 -6.25 -17.83 -3.47
C ARG A 192 -5.50 -18.23 -4.74
N GLY A 193 -5.10 -17.22 -5.54
CA GLY A 193 -4.47 -17.42 -6.83
C GLY A 193 -3.00 -17.81 -6.72
N PHE A 194 -2.52 -18.50 -7.75
CA PHE A 194 -1.11 -18.74 -7.98
C PHE A 194 -0.89 -18.72 -9.49
N ALA A 195 -0.40 -17.62 -10.02
CA ALA A 195 -0.17 -17.48 -11.44
C ALA A 195 1.32 -17.27 -11.74
N VAL A 196 1.72 -17.75 -12.89
CA VAL A 196 3.09 -17.64 -13.41
C VAL A 196 3.06 -16.89 -14.71
N LEU A 197 3.94 -15.92 -14.86
CA LEU A 197 4.07 -15.15 -16.09
C LEU A 197 5.57 -14.99 -16.42
N SER A 198 6.01 -15.63 -17.52
CA SER A 198 7.40 -15.55 -17.95
C SER A 198 7.69 -14.32 -18.79
N ALA A 199 8.97 -13.98 -18.93
CA ALA A 199 9.42 -12.93 -19.85
C ALA A 199 9.04 -13.23 -21.31
N LYS A 200 9.05 -14.51 -21.70
CA LYS A 200 8.72 -14.96 -23.05
C LYS A 200 7.24 -14.72 -23.39
N ASP A 201 6.35 -14.98 -22.43
CA ASP A 201 4.90 -14.88 -22.65
C ASP A 201 4.38 -13.45 -22.46
N ALA A 202 5.12 -12.61 -21.73
CA ALA A 202 4.72 -11.28 -21.33
C ALA A 202 4.32 -10.36 -22.50
N PRO A 203 5.07 -10.21 -23.60
CA PRO A 203 4.69 -9.29 -24.69
C PRO A 203 3.33 -9.62 -25.30
N ALA A 204 3.08 -10.90 -25.58
CA ALA A 204 1.81 -11.36 -26.15
C ALA A 204 0.65 -11.24 -25.16
N PHE A 205 0.89 -11.58 -23.87
CA PHE A 205 -0.09 -11.44 -22.81
C PHE A 205 -0.50 -9.99 -22.56
N LEU A 206 0.47 -9.07 -22.59
CA LEU A 206 0.26 -7.65 -22.31
C LEU A 206 -0.38 -6.90 -23.49
N ALA A 207 -0.07 -7.26 -24.73
CA ALA A 207 -0.49 -6.56 -25.94
C ALA A 207 -1.98 -6.16 -25.97
N PRO A 208 -2.96 -7.04 -25.70
CA PRO A 208 -4.38 -6.71 -25.76
C PRO A 208 -4.87 -5.88 -24.56
N LYS A 209 -4.07 -5.73 -23.51
CA LYS A 209 -4.48 -5.02 -22.29
C LYS A 209 -4.50 -3.51 -22.49
N PRO A 210 -5.38 -2.76 -21.80
CA PRO A 210 -5.37 -1.31 -21.85
C PRO A 210 -4.11 -0.74 -21.16
N VAL A 211 -3.70 0.47 -21.53
CA VAL A 211 -2.44 1.09 -21.04
C VAL A 211 -2.41 1.27 -19.52
N ASN A 212 -3.56 1.45 -18.86
CA ASN A 212 -3.67 1.54 -17.41
C ASN A 212 -3.50 0.19 -16.68
N PHE A 213 -3.32 -0.90 -17.41
CA PHE A 213 -2.91 -2.18 -16.83
C PHE A 213 -1.44 -2.17 -16.38
N ILE A 214 -0.64 -1.25 -16.92
CA ILE A 214 0.74 -1.05 -16.47
C ILE A 214 0.73 -0.40 -15.07
N PHE A 215 1.32 -1.08 -14.10
CA PHE A 215 1.43 -0.59 -12.72
C PHE A 215 2.06 0.81 -12.66
N GLY A 216 1.33 1.75 -12.05
CA GLY A 216 1.69 3.17 -11.95
C GLY A 216 1.07 4.06 -13.03
N VAL A 217 0.35 3.50 -14.01
CA VAL A 217 -0.45 4.27 -14.98
C VAL A 217 -1.86 4.44 -14.44
N GLY A 218 -2.12 5.55 -13.75
CA GLY A 218 -3.46 5.90 -13.26
C GLY A 218 -4.39 6.44 -14.34
N ALA A 219 -5.66 6.69 -13.99
CA ALA A 219 -6.68 7.15 -14.94
C ALA A 219 -6.31 8.45 -15.68
N VAL A 220 -5.70 9.41 -14.99
CA VAL A 220 -5.26 10.69 -15.60
C VAL A 220 -4.16 10.46 -16.64
N THR A 221 -3.17 9.64 -16.31
CA THR A 221 -2.07 9.29 -17.20
C THR A 221 -2.57 8.49 -18.40
N ALA A 222 -3.47 7.52 -18.16
CA ALA A 222 -4.09 6.75 -19.23
C ALA A 222 -4.90 7.61 -20.19
N ALA A 223 -5.66 8.60 -19.68
CA ALA A 223 -6.38 9.57 -20.50
C ALA A 223 -5.45 10.46 -21.33
N ARG A 224 -4.25 10.80 -20.82
CA ARG A 224 -3.21 11.49 -21.58
C ARG A 224 -2.72 10.62 -22.74
N TYR A 225 -2.35 9.36 -22.46
CA TYR A 225 -1.89 8.43 -23.49
C TYR A 225 -2.95 8.16 -24.56
N ALA A 226 -4.22 8.02 -24.14
CA ALA A 226 -5.33 7.82 -25.08
C ALA A 226 -5.50 9.00 -26.05
N ARG A 227 -5.32 10.25 -25.61
CA ARG A 227 -5.31 11.43 -26.49
C ARG A 227 -4.16 11.42 -27.50
N ASP A 228 -3.04 10.79 -27.15
CA ASP A 228 -1.88 10.64 -28.01
C ASP A 228 -1.96 9.38 -28.91
N GLY A 229 -3.10 8.65 -28.86
CA GLY A 229 -3.37 7.47 -29.70
C GLY A 229 -2.99 6.13 -29.08
N PHE A 230 -2.53 6.11 -27.80
CA PHE A 230 -2.15 4.89 -27.08
C PHE A 230 -3.28 4.41 -26.18
N HIS A 231 -4.05 3.44 -26.62
CA HIS A 231 -5.17 2.86 -25.86
C HIS A 231 -4.82 1.51 -25.24
N ARG A 232 -4.07 0.70 -25.97
CA ARG A 232 -3.61 -0.63 -25.58
C ARG A 232 -2.10 -0.69 -25.45
N ILE A 233 -1.63 -1.68 -24.72
CA ILE A 233 -0.18 -1.92 -24.59
C ILE A 233 0.44 -2.25 -25.96
N ALA A 234 -0.29 -2.91 -26.86
CA ALA A 234 0.15 -3.13 -28.24
C ALA A 234 0.56 -1.84 -28.95
N ASP A 235 -0.17 -0.74 -28.73
CA ASP A 235 0.13 0.55 -29.36
C ASP A 235 1.50 1.07 -28.90
N LEU A 236 1.82 0.88 -27.60
CA LEU A 236 3.14 1.24 -27.03
C LEU A 236 4.25 0.35 -27.58
N GLN A 237 3.97 -0.96 -27.75
CA GLN A 237 4.93 -1.90 -28.33
C GLN A 237 5.26 -1.54 -29.79
N GLN A 238 4.26 -1.09 -30.56
CA GLN A 238 4.40 -0.70 -31.97
C GLN A 238 5.15 0.63 -32.12
N ALA A 239 4.87 1.62 -31.31
CA ALA A 239 5.54 2.92 -31.35
C ALA A 239 7.05 2.82 -31.12
N GLY A 240 7.48 1.88 -30.30
CA GLY A 240 8.89 1.66 -30.01
C GLY A 240 9.46 2.67 -29.01
N GLU A 241 10.70 2.39 -28.60
CA GLU A 241 11.36 3.12 -27.51
C GLU A 241 11.67 4.57 -27.90
N ILE A 242 12.23 4.79 -29.09
CA ILE A 242 12.64 6.14 -29.54
C ILE A 242 11.46 7.09 -29.61
N GLU A 243 10.33 6.66 -30.15
CA GLU A 243 9.13 7.49 -30.24
C GLU A 243 8.55 7.81 -28.87
N LEU A 244 8.47 6.82 -27.97
CA LEU A 244 7.96 7.03 -26.63
C LEU A 244 8.89 7.94 -25.80
N MET A 245 10.21 7.79 -25.93
CA MET A 245 11.19 8.67 -25.29
C MET A 245 11.08 10.12 -25.81
N ARG A 246 10.91 10.30 -27.12
CA ARG A 246 10.73 11.63 -27.70
C ARG A 246 9.50 12.36 -27.14
N ARG A 247 8.40 11.62 -26.88
CA ARG A 247 7.13 12.20 -26.37
C ARG A 247 7.11 12.40 -24.86
N TYR A 248 7.72 11.50 -24.09
CA TYR A 248 7.52 11.40 -22.65
C TYR A 248 8.83 11.37 -21.83
N GLY A 249 10.00 11.47 -22.47
CA GLY A 249 11.30 11.42 -21.80
C GLY A 249 11.52 10.06 -21.10
N ASP A 250 12.03 10.11 -19.87
CA ASP A 250 12.30 8.91 -19.04
C ASP A 250 11.04 8.06 -18.79
N GLU A 251 9.88 8.71 -18.68
CA GLU A 251 8.60 8.00 -18.57
C GLU A 251 8.33 7.15 -19.83
N GLY A 252 8.66 7.67 -21.01
CA GLY A 252 8.51 6.97 -22.29
C GLY A 252 9.44 5.76 -22.40
N TRP A 253 10.69 5.90 -21.95
CA TRP A 253 11.63 4.79 -21.86
C TRP A 253 11.08 3.67 -20.97
N ARG A 254 10.67 4.03 -19.75
CA ARG A 254 10.08 3.08 -18.81
C ARG A 254 8.83 2.40 -19.40
N LEU A 255 7.97 3.17 -20.04
CA LEU A 255 6.73 2.69 -20.64
C LEU A 255 7.00 1.67 -21.76
N SER A 256 7.99 1.96 -22.64
CA SER A 256 8.42 1.05 -23.71
C SER A 256 8.87 -0.31 -23.16
N ARG A 257 9.67 -0.29 -22.08
CA ARG A 257 10.19 -1.51 -21.46
C ARG A 257 9.09 -2.31 -20.76
N LEU A 258 8.27 -1.66 -19.93
CA LEU A 258 7.17 -2.32 -19.23
C LEU A 258 6.12 -2.87 -20.21
N SER A 259 5.87 -2.21 -21.34
CA SER A 259 4.97 -2.73 -22.36
C SER A 259 5.40 -4.09 -22.94
N ARG A 260 6.70 -4.40 -22.85
CA ARG A 260 7.31 -5.67 -23.27
C ARG A 260 7.60 -6.63 -22.10
N GLY A 261 7.18 -6.28 -20.88
CA GLY A 261 7.43 -7.09 -19.70
C GLY A 261 8.86 -6.96 -19.13
N ILE A 262 9.60 -5.93 -19.50
CA ILE A 262 10.98 -5.71 -19.06
C ILE A 262 10.97 -4.76 -17.85
N ASP A 263 11.46 -5.24 -16.70
CA ASP A 263 11.60 -4.45 -15.47
C ASP A 263 12.92 -4.87 -14.77
N GLU A 264 13.89 -3.97 -14.74
CA GLU A 264 15.21 -4.24 -14.16
C GLU A 264 15.34 -3.87 -12.68
N ARG A 265 14.25 -3.35 -12.08
CA ARG A 265 14.26 -3.02 -10.65
C ARG A 265 14.39 -4.28 -9.82
N LYS A 266 15.39 -4.30 -8.97
CA LYS A 266 15.59 -5.38 -7.99
C LYS A 266 14.60 -5.25 -6.83
N VAL A 267 14.40 -6.34 -6.10
CA VAL A 267 13.71 -6.33 -4.81
C VAL A 267 14.61 -5.63 -3.79
N ASP A 268 14.12 -4.57 -3.19
CA ASP A 268 14.85 -3.71 -2.25
C ASP A 268 14.22 -3.78 -0.86
N ALA A 269 14.86 -4.55 0.01
CA ALA A 269 14.42 -4.72 1.41
C ALA A 269 14.69 -3.48 2.28
N ALA A 270 15.59 -2.58 1.83
CA ALA A 270 16.09 -1.44 2.61
C ALA A 270 15.40 -0.11 2.24
N ARG A 271 14.14 -0.15 1.81
CA ARG A 271 13.42 1.05 1.39
C ARG A 271 13.34 2.10 2.51
N GLU A 272 14.03 3.21 2.31
CA GLU A 272 14.04 4.33 3.24
C GLU A 272 12.69 5.07 3.31
N THR A 273 12.35 5.55 4.51
CA THR A 273 11.18 6.42 4.70
C THR A 273 11.48 7.82 4.16
N LYS A 274 10.81 8.25 3.10
CA LYS A 274 11.01 9.57 2.48
C LYS A 274 10.19 10.68 3.13
N SER A 275 9.06 10.35 3.74
CA SER A 275 8.18 11.31 4.43
C SER A 275 7.30 10.60 5.45
N VAL A 276 6.89 11.33 6.49
CA VAL A 276 5.87 10.93 7.47
C VAL A 276 4.78 11.97 7.47
N SER A 277 3.50 11.56 7.36
CA SER A 277 2.38 12.50 7.27
C SER A 277 1.12 11.95 7.95
N ALA A 278 0.23 12.86 8.34
CA ALA A 278 -1.12 12.60 8.77
C ALA A 278 -2.10 13.56 8.08
N GLU A 279 -3.29 13.07 7.72
CA GLU A 279 -4.35 13.90 7.11
C GLU A 279 -5.72 13.42 7.52
N THR A 280 -6.68 14.33 7.58
CA THR A 280 -8.08 14.00 7.86
C THR A 280 -9.03 14.70 6.91
N THR A 281 -10.10 13.99 6.52
CA THR A 281 -11.23 14.55 5.75
C THR A 281 -12.36 14.87 6.70
N PHE A 282 -12.83 16.11 6.70
CA PHE A 282 -13.89 16.58 7.59
C PHE A 282 -15.26 16.09 7.15
N GLU A 283 -16.20 15.92 8.09
CA GLU A 283 -17.59 15.59 7.77
C GLU A 283 -18.33 16.74 7.09
N SER A 284 -17.96 17.98 7.41
CA SER A 284 -18.41 19.22 6.76
C SER A 284 -17.23 20.12 6.45
N ASP A 285 -17.36 20.97 5.43
CA ASP A 285 -16.28 21.87 5.03
C ASP A 285 -16.07 22.97 6.06
N ILE A 286 -14.82 23.26 6.41
CA ILE A 286 -14.40 24.20 7.46
C ILE A 286 -13.67 25.39 6.82
N ALA A 287 -14.02 26.61 7.22
CA ALA A 287 -13.30 27.84 6.84
C ALA A 287 -12.69 28.54 8.06
N ASP A 288 -13.16 28.22 9.27
CA ASP A 288 -12.71 28.84 10.50
C ASP A 288 -11.27 28.45 10.84
N PHE A 289 -10.41 29.46 10.94
CA PHE A 289 -8.99 29.27 11.22
C PHE A 289 -8.75 28.54 12.55
N ARG A 290 -9.46 28.92 13.61
CA ARG A 290 -9.23 28.33 14.94
C ARG A 290 -9.60 26.85 14.98
N THR A 291 -10.63 26.48 14.25
CA THR A 291 -11.02 25.05 14.11
C THR A 291 -9.97 24.29 13.31
N LEU A 292 -9.50 24.84 12.19
CA LEU A 292 -8.43 24.24 11.39
C LEU A 292 -7.12 24.15 12.17
N GLU A 293 -6.79 25.16 12.96
CA GLU A 293 -5.58 25.20 13.80
C GLU A 293 -5.59 24.08 14.85
N ARG A 294 -6.73 23.83 15.52
CA ARG A 294 -6.84 22.70 16.47
C ARG A 294 -6.67 21.35 15.80
N ILE A 295 -7.30 21.16 14.62
CA ILE A 295 -7.14 19.92 13.84
C ILE A 295 -5.69 19.77 13.41
N LEU A 296 -5.05 20.84 12.94
CA LEU A 296 -3.64 20.84 12.56
C LEU A 296 -2.74 20.43 13.73
N TRP A 297 -3.02 20.91 14.93
CA TRP A 297 -2.30 20.51 16.14
C TRP A 297 -2.36 18.99 16.37
N SER A 298 -3.56 18.41 16.36
CA SER A 298 -3.74 16.97 16.53
C SER A 298 -2.97 16.14 15.48
N LEU A 299 -3.07 16.54 14.20
CA LEU A 299 -2.33 15.87 13.12
C LEU A 299 -0.80 16.02 13.30
N THR A 300 -0.35 17.13 13.86
CA THR A 300 1.07 17.38 14.11
C THR A 300 1.60 16.49 15.25
N GLU A 301 0.82 16.32 16.32
CA GLU A 301 1.16 15.37 17.39
C GLU A 301 1.27 13.94 16.83
N GLU A 302 0.36 13.53 15.95
CA GLU A 302 0.39 12.23 15.29
C GLU A 302 1.64 12.04 14.41
N VAL A 303 2.03 13.05 13.63
CA VAL A 303 3.26 13.03 12.82
C VAL A 303 4.50 12.94 13.71
N SER A 304 4.56 13.76 14.77
CA SER A 304 5.65 13.75 15.76
C SER A 304 5.81 12.37 16.41
N ALA A 305 4.72 11.78 16.91
CA ALA A 305 4.73 10.46 17.51
C ALA A 305 5.25 9.38 16.53
N ARG A 306 4.82 9.43 15.26
CA ARG A 306 5.29 8.50 14.21
C ARG A 306 6.77 8.68 13.88
N LEU A 307 7.29 9.91 13.88
CA LEU A 307 8.71 10.19 13.69
C LEU A 307 9.53 9.63 14.84
N LYS A 308 9.14 9.92 16.10
CA LYS A 308 9.81 9.45 17.31
C LYS A 308 9.82 7.92 17.39
N GLN A 309 8.69 7.26 17.10
CA GLN A 309 8.60 5.79 17.09
C GLN A 309 9.56 5.13 16.10
N LYS A 310 9.93 5.84 15.03
CA LYS A 310 10.85 5.35 14.00
C LYS A 310 12.28 5.87 14.16
N GLU A 311 12.55 6.64 15.20
CA GLU A 311 13.82 7.34 15.42
C GLU A 311 14.24 8.21 14.23
N LEU A 312 13.25 8.87 13.59
CA LEU A 312 13.43 9.73 12.43
C LEU A 312 13.12 11.18 12.77
N ALA A 313 13.75 12.08 12.05
CA ALA A 313 13.45 13.50 12.04
C ALA A 313 13.48 14.05 10.61
N GLY A 314 12.91 15.22 10.38
CA GLY A 314 12.96 15.81 9.04
C GLY A 314 13.00 17.33 9.04
N ALA A 315 13.44 17.91 7.93
CA ALA A 315 13.68 19.33 7.79
C ALA A 315 12.65 20.09 6.94
N THR A 316 11.71 19.41 6.27
CA THR A 316 10.72 20.10 5.43
C THR A 316 9.31 19.77 5.90
N VAL A 317 8.60 20.79 6.39
CA VAL A 317 7.20 20.69 6.79
C VAL A 317 6.31 21.05 5.61
N THR A 318 5.34 20.20 5.30
CA THR A 318 4.38 20.39 4.21
C THR A 318 2.96 20.42 4.75
N LEU A 319 2.23 21.49 4.44
CA LEU A 319 0.79 21.61 4.65
C LEU A 319 0.07 21.18 3.37
N LYS A 320 -0.96 20.34 3.50
CA LYS A 320 -1.86 19.91 2.43
C LYS A 320 -3.28 20.32 2.77
N LEU A 321 -3.91 21.04 1.87
CA LEU A 321 -5.31 21.45 1.98
C LEU A 321 -6.07 20.94 0.75
N LYS A 322 -7.31 20.52 0.94
CA LYS A 322 -8.22 20.23 -0.16
C LYS A 322 -9.47 21.06 0.00
N THR A 323 -9.80 21.84 -1.00
CA THR A 323 -10.96 22.72 -0.99
C THR A 323 -12.27 21.95 -1.20
N ALA A 324 -13.41 22.61 -0.94
CA ALA A 324 -14.74 22.03 -1.17
C ALA A 324 -14.95 21.57 -2.63
N ASP A 325 -14.36 22.27 -3.59
CA ASP A 325 -14.37 21.94 -5.03
C ASP A 325 -13.26 20.95 -5.45
N PHE A 326 -12.65 20.25 -4.47
CA PHE A 326 -11.65 19.20 -4.65
C PHE A 326 -10.27 19.64 -5.16
N LYS A 327 -9.99 20.93 -5.25
CA LYS A 327 -8.64 21.42 -5.58
C LYS A 327 -7.69 21.17 -4.42
N ILE A 328 -6.48 20.72 -4.72
CA ILE A 328 -5.43 20.51 -3.73
C ILE A 328 -4.51 21.72 -3.73
N ARG A 329 -4.28 22.28 -2.55
CA ARG A 329 -3.24 23.29 -2.27
C ARG A 329 -2.19 22.65 -1.40
N THR A 330 -0.92 22.76 -1.79
CA THR A 330 0.21 22.27 -1.02
C THR A 330 1.18 23.42 -0.78
N ARG A 331 1.61 23.61 0.47
CA ARG A 331 2.62 24.59 0.87
C ARG A 331 3.69 23.90 1.68
N ALA A 332 4.94 24.28 1.48
CA ALA A 332 6.06 23.69 2.21
C ALA A 332 6.98 24.76 2.75
N ARG A 333 7.58 24.48 3.90
CA ARG A 333 8.61 25.30 4.54
C ARG A 333 9.75 24.41 5.00
N SER A 334 10.97 24.73 4.57
CA SER A 334 12.17 24.08 5.09
C SER A 334 12.58 24.75 6.41
N LEU A 335 13.00 23.92 7.35
CA LEU A 335 13.56 24.30 8.64
C LEU A 335 15.09 24.26 8.54
N GLU A 336 15.76 25.03 9.37
CA GLU A 336 17.23 25.08 9.42
C GLU A 336 17.84 23.79 9.97
N THR A 337 17.13 23.12 10.87
CA THR A 337 17.56 21.87 11.49
C THR A 337 16.47 20.82 11.42
N LEU A 338 16.88 19.55 11.47
CA LEU A 338 15.97 18.40 11.59
C LEU A 338 15.16 18.51 12.88
N THR A 339 13.89 18.11 12.81
CA THR A 339 13.02 18.05 13.99
C THR A 339 12.09 16.86 13.96
N GLN A 340 11.76 16.36 15.13
CA GLN A 340 10.66 15.42 15.40
C GLN A 340 9.63 16.02 16.37
N LEU A 341 9.85 17.27 16.86
CA LEU A 341 9.01 17.90 17.87
C LEU A 341 7.72 18.44 17.27
N ALA A 342 6.59 18.08 17.88
CA ALA A 342 5.25 18.53 17.49
C ALA A 342 5.16 20.06 17.48
N GLY A 343 5.72 20.74 18.49
CA GLY A 343 5.68 22.20 18.60
C GLY A 343 6.36 22.90 17.42
N ARG A 344 7.52 22.42 16.95
CA ARG A 344 8.24 23.01 15.81
C ARG A 344 7.53 22.75 14.49
N ILE A 345 7.07 21.50 14.28
CA ILE A 345 6.31 21.14 13.07
C ILE A 345 5.03 21.99 13.01
N PHE A 346 4.33 22.12 14.14
CA PHE A 346 3.10 22.92 14.23
C PHE A 346 3.34 24.40 13.94
N ALA A 347 4.37 25.01 14.53
CA ALA A 347 4.67 26.43 14.28
C ALA A 347 4.91 26.71 12.78
N ALA A 348 5.64 25.82 12.10
CA ALA A 348 5.86 25.95 10.66
C ALA A 348 4.57 25.75 9.85
N ALA A 349 3.80 24.70 10.15
CA ALA A 349 2.56 24.37 9.44
C ALA A 349 1.45 25.40 9.70
N ARG A 350 1.37 25.95 10.93
CA ARG A 350 0.43 27.01 11.32
C ARG A 350 0.65 28.29 10.52
N ALA A 351 1.90 28.71 10.38
CA ALA A 351 2.23 29.90 9.58
C ALA A 351 1.81 29.70 8.10
N LEU A 352 1.98 28.50 7.54
CA LEU A 352 1.50 28.17 6.19
C LEU A 352 -0.04 28.19 6.11
N LEU A 353 -0.74 27.67 7.13
CA LEU A 353 -2.21 27.65 7.20
C LEU A 353 -2.80 29.07 7.27
N GLU A 354 -2.18 29.96 8.04
CA GLU A 354 -2.60 31.36 8.21
C GLU A 354 -2.69 32.10 6.87
N HIS A 355 -1.75 31.85 5.96
CA HIS A 355 -1.76 32.43 4.61
C HIS A 355 -2.80 31.84 3.66
N GLU A 356 -3.36 30.68 3.97
CA GLU A 356 -4.35 30.00 3.12
C GLU A 356 -5.80 30.21 3.59
N THR A 357 -6.00 30.78 4.79
CA THR A 357 -7.33 31.04 5.37
C THR A 357 -7.87 32.40 4.95
N ASP A 358 -8.32 32.48 3.71
CA ASP A 358 -8.92 33.64 3.05
C ASP A 358 -10.45 33.56 2.93
N GLY A 359 -11.10 32.74 3.77
CA GLY A 359 -12.51 32.40 3.67
C GLY A 359 -12.80 31.16 2.82
N THR A 360 -11.77 30.56 2.20
CA THR A 360 -11.89 29.29 1.48
C THR A 360 -12.35 28.18 2.42
N ARG A 361 -13.33 27.39 1.97
CA ARG A 361 -13.82 26.22 2.71
C ARG A 361 -13.00 24.99 2.32
N PHE A 362 -12.44 24.33 3.31
CA PHE A 362 -11.62 23.14 3.15
C PHE A 362 -12.37 21.89 3.61
N ARG A 363 -12.21 20.80 2.87
CA ARG A 363 -12.74 19.48 3.19
C ARG A 363 -11.73 18.53 3.79
N LEU A 364 -10.41 18.83 3.65
CA LEU A 364 -9.31 18.03 4.14
C LEU A 364 -8.16 18.94 4.55
N LEU A 365 -7.54 18.58 5.64
CA LEU A 365 -6.28 19.14 6.13
C LEU A 365 -5.29 17.99 6.37
N GLY A 366 -4.03 18.20 6.00
CA GLY A 366 -2.94 17.29 6.27
C GLY A 366 -1.64 18.04 6.55
N VAL A 367 -0.77 17.41 7.32
CA VAL A 367 0.59 17.86 7.58
C VAL A 367 1.55 16.69 7.36
N GLY A 368 2.73 16.98 6.83
CA GLY A 368 3.77 16.00 6.62
C GLY A 368 5.15 16.58 6.82
N VAL A 369 6.10 15.69 7.10
CA VAL A 369 7.52 16.02 7.25
C VAL A 369 8.30 15.16 6.25
N SER A 370 9.20 15.79 5.52
CA SER A 370 10.10 15.17 4.52
C SER A 370 11.53 15.70 4.70
N ALA A 371 12.43 15.33 3.79
CA ALA A 371 13.87 15.47 4.01
C ALA A 371 14.27 14.76 5.32
N ILE A 372 13.94 13.46 5.36
CA ILE A 372 14.04 12.60 6.54
C ILE A 372 15.49 12.12 6.71
N ASP A 373 15.93 12.12 7.98
CA ASP A 373 17.19 11.52 8.41
C ASP A 373 17.04 10.95 9.83
N SER A 374 18.10 10.37 10.39
CA SER A 374 18.13 9.89 11.77
C SER A 374 17.85 11.02 12.77
N ALA A 375 17.08 10.71 13.80
CA ALA A 375 16.79 11.65 14.88
C ALA A 375 18.00 11.99 15.76
N ALA A 376 19.12 11.28 15.64
CA ALA A 376 20.31 11.46 16.49
C ALA A 376 20.89 12.88 16.48
N ALA A 377 20.71 13.60 15.37
CA ALA A 377 21.16 15.00 15.22
C ALA A 377 20.01 16.02 15.23
N ALA A 378 18.80 15.59 15.59
CA ALA A 378 17.62 16.44 15.60
C ALA A 378 17.50 17.25 16.88
N ASP A 379 16.82 18.41 16.77
CA ASP A 379 16.41 19.25 17.91
C ASP A 379 17.56 19.54 18.88
N PRO A 380 18.66 20.20 18.41
CA PRO A 380 19.86 20.40 19.22
C PRO A 380 19.56 21.16 20.51
N ALA A 381 20.24 20.76 21.58
CA ALA A 381 19.98 21.24 22.95
C ALA A 381 20.04 22.77 23.10
N ASP A 382 20.86 23.42 22.29
CA ASP A 382 21.04 24.89 22.32
C ASP A 382 19.82 25.67 21.82
N LEU A 383 18.99 25.04 20.97
CA LEU A 383 17.82 25.68 20.37
C LEU A 383 16.50 25.23 21.03
N ASP A 384 16.35 23.94 21.28
CA ASP A 384 15.07 23.33 21.66
C ASP A 384 15.11 22.37 22.85
N GLY A 385 16.23 22.28 23.57
CA GLY A 385 16.47 21.24 24.57
C GLY A 385 15.39 21.11 25.67
N ARG A 386 14.83 22.24 26.15
CA ARG A 386 13.73 22.21 27.13
C ARG A 386 12.41 21.74 26.51
N ALA A 387 12.10 22.16 25.30
CA ALA A 387 10.91 21.76 24.60
C ALA A 387 10.96 20.27 24.23
N ALA A 388 12.12 19.79 23.81
CA ALA A 388 12.36 18.37 23.53
C ALA A 388 12.17 17.51 24.76
N LEU A 389 12.79 17.87 25.90
CA LEU A 389 12.64 17.16 27.17
C LEU A 389 11.18 17.13 27.64
N ALA A 390 10.46 18.24 27.52
CA ALA A 390 9.05 18.31 27.89
C ALA A 390 8.18 17.43 27.00
N GLU A 391 8.42 17.43 25.69
CA GLU A 391 7.65 16.56 24.77
C GLU A 391 7.94 15.07 25.01
N HIS A 392 9.19 14.67 25.19
CA HIS A 392 9.53 13.29 25.52
C HIS A 392 8.90 12.84 26.84
N ALA A 393 8.90 13.70 27.88
CA ALA A 393 8.24 13.38 29.15
C ALA A 393 6.72 13.18 28.97
N VAL A 394 6.06 13.97 28.14
CA VAL A 394 4.64 13.79 27.77
C VAL A 394 4.43 12.46 27.04
N ASP A 395 5.28 12.13 26.08
CA ASP A 395 5.21 10.89 25.31
C ASP A 395 5.39 9.66 26.24
N ASP A 396 6.32 9.72 27.17
CA ASP A 396 6.54 8.67 28.18
C ASP A 396 5.31 8.47 29.08
N LEU A 397 4.66 9.56 29.51
CA LEU A 397 3.43 9.48 30.31
C LEU A 397 2.28 8.89 29.50
N ARG A 398 2.11 9.29 28.23
CA ARG A 398 1.09 8.74 27.33
C ARG A 398 1.33 7.26 27.06
N ALA A 399 2.57 6.84 26.86
CA ALA A 399 2.91 5.42 26.66
C ALA A 399 2.58 4.54 27.87
N ARG A 400 2.71 5.08 29.11
CA ARG A 400 2.44 4.35 30.35
C ARG A 400 0.97 4.34 30.75
N PHE A 401 0.25 5.43 30.51
CA PHE A 401 -1.08 5.68 31.09
C PHE A 401 -2.17 5.90 30.01
N GLY A 402 -1.83 5.85 28.73
CA GLY A 402 -2.72 6.08 27.59
C GLY A 402 -2.72 7.52 27.09
N GLU A 403 -3.11 7.70 25.83
CA GLU A 403 -3.08 8.97 25.10
C GLU A 403 -3.88 10.10 25.78
N ALA A 404 -4.98 9.75 26.48
CA ALA A 404 -5.89 10.71 27.10
C ALA A 404 -5.37 11.26 28.43
N VAL A 405 -4.28 10.71 29.01
CA VAL A 405 -3.78 11.11 30.33
C VAL A 405 -3.29 12.56 30.37
N LEU A 406 -2.81 13.06 29.24
CA LEU A 406 -2.29 14.41 29.14
C LEU A 406 -2.59 15.02 27.77
N VAL A 407 -3.39 16.07 27.77
CA VAL A 407 -3.76 16.84 26.56
C VAL A 407 -3.03 18.18 26.61
N ARG A 408 -2.36 18.54 25.50
CA ARG A 408 -1.62 19.81 25.42
C ARG A 408 -2.50 20.91 24.82
N GLY A 409 -2.48 22.07 25.44
CA GLY A 409 -3.00 23.37 25.01
C GLY A 409 -4.17 23.38 23.99
N LEU A 410 -3.86 23.37 22.72
CA LEU A 410 -4.86 23.41 21.64
C LEU A 410 -5.70 22.13 21.46
N GLY A 411 -5.29 21.02 22.11
CA GLY A 411 -6.06 19.78 22.11
C GLY A 411 -7.23 19.76 23.11
N PHE A 412 -7.39 20.76 23.98
CA PHE A 412 -8.53 20.84 24.86
C PHE A 412 -9.80 21.20 24.07
N GLU A 413 -10.78 20.31 24.09
CA GLU A 413 -12.17 20.65 23.74
C GLU A 413 -12.77 21.46 24.91
N LYS A 414 -13.31 22.65 24.58
CA LYS A 414 -14.17 23.38 25.51
C LYS A 414 -15.60 22.92 25.39
#